data_912e61f31d28a6ff1e043112126398ea
#
_entry.id   912e61f31d28a6ff1e043112126398ea
#
_cell.length_a   1.000
_cell.length_b   1.000
_cell.length_c   1.000
_cell.angle_alpha   90.00
_cell.angle_beta   90.00
_cell.angle_gamma   90.00
#
_symmetry.space_group_name_H-M   'P 1'
#
loop_
_entity.id
_entity.type
_entity.pdbx_description
1 polymer ?
#
loop_
_entity_poly.entity_id
_entity_poly.type
_entity_poly.pdbx_seq_one_letter_code
_entity_poly.pdbx_strand_id
1 'polypeptide(L)'
;MAVVQLPEWAALAPALILAGTALVLFLLDSIDPHSTNRTLLSGVAVVGSLSSLAVAVWFSAAGVGATGIENYGVIDIMGDQFVVDRLALYFMIIIAAVTTLVAVASHDYLRDHTYQAEYYSLVILAATGMSMMAAANSLVTIFIALELTSLPSYALVAILKDNRGSVEAGLKYFLIGALSSAIFVYGISLVYGATGSLQLEAIATGLGNAGEMGGLLGLGILMLIGGIAFKTASVPFHFWAPEAYEGAPAPISAFLSSASKAAGFVLAFRVFTTAFPLDATTDVIGVEWTWAFVVLAIVTMTVGNFAAATQENVKRMLAYSSIGHAGYVLIGLAGLSTGAADSVMGAAMMHLLVYGFMNTGAFLFVGLAEYWGVGRTFEDYSGLARQAPVACAAMAVFMFSLAGFPLFGGFWSKYLLYTAAIEAAADNAAMLVVAGALVVNSALSLYYYSRLVKALWIEDPVLDRDRLAQPTGLYAAVIAAAVITVLILPAFDPIANAALEAAAAIVP
;
A
#
# COMPACT_ATOMS: atom_id res chain seq x y z
N MET A 1 26.73 -0.53 -29.01
CA MET A 1 26.35 -1.80 -28.39
C MET A 1 25.03 -2.22 -29.01
N ALA A 2 24.89 -3.45 -29.49
CA ALA A 2 23.63 -3.91 -30.04
C ALA A 2 22.57 -3.84 -28.90
N VAL A 3 21.53 -3.01 -29.08
CA VAL A 3 20.39 -2.97 -28.17
C VAL A 3 19.70 -4.32 -28.34
N VAL A 4 19.80 -5.18 -27.36
CA VAL A 4 19.00 -6.40 -27.31
C VAL A 4 17.57 -5.95 -27.15
N GLN A 5 16.79 -6.01 -28.23
CA GLN A 5 15.35 -5.78 -28.14
C GLN A 5 14.75 -6.91 -27.32
N LEU A 6 14.44 -6.64 -26.07
CA LEU A 6 13.71 -7.58 -25.21
C LEU A 6 12.26 -7.68 -25.75
N PRO A 7 11.67 -8.88 -25.74
CA PRO A 7 10.27 -9.04 -26.10
C PRO A 7 9.40 -8.24 -25.13
N GLU A 8 8.26 -7.70 -25.59
CA GLU A 8 7.35 -6.82 -24.82
C GLU A 8 6.97 -7.41 -23.45
N TRP A 9 6.70 -8.72 -23.37
CA TRP A 9 6.40 -9.39 -22.11
C TRP A 9 7.50 -9.28 -21.06
N ALA A 10 8.76 -9.03 -21.48
CA ALA A 10 9.87 -8.87 -20.55
C ALA A 10 9.74 -7.60 -19.68
N ALA A 11 8.92 -6.65 -20.10
CA ALA A 11 8.61 -5.48 -19.27
C ALA A 11 7.87 -5.85 -17.97
N LEU A 12 7.13 -6.98 -17.95
CA LEU A 12 6.52 -7.55 -16.73
C LEU A 12 7.51 -8.34 -15.86
N ALA A 13 8.81 -8.37 -16.18
CA ALA A 13 9.78 -9.17 -15.44
C ALA A 13 9.71 -8.99 -13.91
N PRO A 14 9.51 -7.78 -13.33
CA PRO A 14 9.35 -7.66 -11.88
C PRO A 14 8.22 -8.53 -11.32
N ALA A 15 7.04 -8.52 -11.96
CA ALA A 15 5.90 -9.35 -11.56
C ALA A 15 6.13 -10.84 -11.85
N LEU A 16 6.72 -11.18 -12.99
CA LEU A 16 7.02 -12.56 -13.40
C LEU A 16 8.08 -13.23 -12.50
N ILE A 17 9.05 -12.47 -11.99
CA ILE A 17 10.04 -12.97 -11.02
C ILE A 17 9.33 -13.35 -9.72
N LEU A 18 8.40 -12.52 -9.23
CA LEU A 18 7.58 -12.85 -8.07
C LEU A 18 6.71 -14.10 -8.32
N ALA A 19 6.04 -14.17 -9.47
CA ALA A 19 5.24 -15.33 -9.86
C ALA A 19 6.06 -16.63 -9.89
N GLY A 20 7.24 -16.59 -10.52
CA GLY A 20 8.18 -17.70 -10.56
C GLY A 20 8.68 -18.11 -9.18
N THR A 21 8.95 -17.12 -8.31
CA THR A 21 9.35 -17.35 -6.91
C THR A 21 8.23 -18.02 -6.11
N ALA A 22 6.98 -17.54 -6.27
CA ALA A 22 5.80 -18.14 -5.63
C ALA A 22 5.63 -19.59 -6.08
N LEU A 23 5.81 -19.88 -7.38
CA LEU A 23 5.74 -21.25 -7.92
C LEU A 23 6.84 -22.14 -7.33
N VAL A 24 8.06 -21.65 -7.23
CA VAL A 24 9.17 -22.42 -6.60
C VAL A 24 8.84 -22.74 -5.15
N LEU A 25 8.35 -21.76 -4.37
CA LEU A 25 7.96 -21.97 -2.97
C LEU A 25 6.80 -22.97 -2.86
N PHE A 26 5.81 -22.91 -3.74
CA PHE A 26 4.71 -23.84 -3.81
C PHE A 26 5.17 -25.28 -4.16
N LEU A 27 6.13 -25.42 -5.07
CA LEU A 27 6.73 -26.73 -5.39
C LEU A 27 7.51 -27.28 -4.19
N LEU A 28 8.27 -26.45 -3.48
CA LEU A 28 8.97 -26.86 -2.25
C LEU A 28 7.97 -27.34 -1.19
N ASP A 29 6.86 -26.63 -1.02
CA ASP A 29 5.77 -27.02 -0.14
C ASP A 29 5.15 -28.38 -0.54
N SER A 30 4.91 -28.59 -1.83
CA SER A 30 4.34 -29.85 -2.37
C SER A 30 5.27 -31.05 -2.18
N ILE A 31 6.60 -30.85 -2.18
CA ILE A 31 7.60 -31.89 -1.97
C ILE A 31 7.77 -32.22 -0.48
N ASP A 32 7.80 -31.19 0.37
CA ASP A 32 7.93 -31.32 1.82
C ASP A 32 6.98 -30.37 2.55
N PRO A 33 5.70 -30.75 2.73
CA PRO A 33 4.66 -29.89 3.34
C PRO A 33 4.95 -29.49 4.79
N HIS A 34 5.83 -30.20 5.46
CA HIS A 34 6.24 -29.91 6.85
C HIS A 34 7.65 -29.36 6.95
N SER A 35 8.18 -28.83 5.85
CA SER A 35 9.52 -28.27 5.83
C SER A 35 9.68 -27.16 6.87
N THR A 36 10.65 -27.37 7.76
CA THR A 36 11.09 -26.39 8.76
C THR A 36 12.39 -25.70 8.37
N ASN A 37 12.84 -25.90 7.13
CA ASN A 37 14.07 -25.26 6.63
C ASN A 37 13.79 -23.77 6.31
N ARG A 38 13.57 -22.99 7.37
CA ARG A 38 13.27 -21.56 7.28
C ARG A 38 14.31 -20.76 6.51
N THR A 39 15.61 -21.17 6.56
CA THR A 39 16.68 -20.46 5.85
C THR A 39 16.53 -20.63 4.33
N LEU A 40 16.15 -21.81 3.86
CA LEU A 40 15.87 -22.04 2.44
C LEU A 40 14.62 -21.26 2.00
N LEU A 41 13.51 -21.40 2.73
CA LEU A 41 12.22 -20.81 2.37
C LEU A 41 12.27 -19.28 2.38
N SER A 42 12.78 -18.69 3.47
CA SER A 42 12.99 -17.24 3.53
C SER A 42 14.02 -16.76 2.51
N GLY A 43 15.10 -17.52 2.29
CA GLY A 43 16.13 -17.19 1.32
C GLY A 43 15.56 -17.11 -0.11
N VAL A 44 14.75 -18.06 -0.52
CA VAL A 44 14.05 -18.04 -1.83
C VAL A 44 13.15 -16.83 -1.94
N ALA A 45 12.33 -16.56 -0.92
CA ALA A 45 11.43 -15.41 -0.92
C ALA A 45 12.17 -14.07 -0.97
N VAL A 46 13.27 -13.93 -0.20
CA VAL A 46 14.10 -12.71 -0.17
C VAL A 46 14.83 -12.52 -1.50
N VAL A 47 15.45 -13.56 -2.05
CA VAL A 47 16.15 -13.47 -3.34
C VAL A 47 15.16 -13.12 -4.45
N GLY A 48 13.99 -13.74 -4.49
CA GLY A 48 12.97 -13.44 -5.49
C GLY A 48 12.45 -12.00 -5.40
N SER A 49 12.11 -11.54 -4.19
CA SER A 49 11.62 -10.16 -4.00
C SER A 49 12.71 -9.10 -4.25
N LEU A 50 13.97 -9.35 -3.83
CA LEU A 50 15.11 -8.48 -4.16
C LEU A 50 15.40 -8.44 -5.66
N SER A 51 15.30 -9.57 -6.35
CA SER A 51 15.48 -9.62 -7.80
C SER A 51 14.40 -8.83 -8.53
N SER A 52 13.15 -8.96 -8.10
CA SER A 52 12.04 -8.16 -8.60
C SER A 52 12.29 -6.66 -8.38
N LEU A 53 12.71 -6.27 -7.17
CA LEU A 53 13.06 -4.89 -6.83
C LEU A 53 14.20 -4.37 -7.71
N ALA A 54 15.28 -5.14 -7.85
CA ALA A 54 16.45 -4.75 -8.64
C ALA A 54 16.08 -4.53 -10.12
N VAL A 55 15.26 -5.41 -10.69
CA VAL A 55 14.79 -5.28 -12.09
C VAL A 55 13.85 -4.07 -12.24
N ALA A 56 12.93 -3.83 -11.31
CA ALA A 56 12.06 -2.67 -11.36
C ALA A 56 12.84 -1.34 -11.26
N VAL A 57 13.83 -1.27 -10.36
CA VAL A 57 14.73 -0.11 -10.25
C VAL A 57 15.58 0.05 -11.52
N TRP A 58 16.11 -1.05 -12.05
CA TRP A 58 16.88 -1.00 -13.28
C TRP A 58 16.04 -0.52 -14.46
N PHE A 59 14.82 -1.01 -14.64
CA PHE A 59 13.91 -0.56 -15.70
C PHE A 59 13.57 0.93 -15.56
N SER A 60 13.26 1.37 -14.35
CA SER A 60 13.01 2.79 -14.07
C SER A 60 14.23 3.66 -14.42
N ALA A 61 15.44 3.25 -14.01
CA ALA A 61 16.67 3.97 -14.31
C ALA A 61 17.06 3.92 -15.80
N ALA A 62 16.69 2.87 -16.52
CA ALA A 62 16.90 2.73 -17.97
C ALA A 62 15.88 3.52 -18.80
N GLY A 63 14.87 4.11 -18.17
CA GLY A 63 13.84 4.89 -18.86
C GLY A 63 12.69 4.06 -19.47
N VAL A 64 12.55 2.80 -19.07
CA VAL A 64 11.38 1.99 -19.44
C VAL A 64 10.11 2.68 -18.91
N GLY A 65 9.07 2.74 -19.74
CA GLY A 65 7.81 3.38 -19.39
C GLY A 65 7.82 4.92 -19.46
N ALA A 66 8.90 5.53 -19.94
CA ALA A 66 8.99 6.98 -20.09
C ALA A 66 8.39 7.44 -21.41
N THR A 67 7.57 8.49 -21.40
CA THR A 67 7.06 9.13 -22.62
C THR A 67 8.18 9.83 -23.38
N GLY A 68 8.21 9.70 -24.71
CA GLY A 68 9.13 10.43 -25.60
C GLY A 68 10.53 9.84 -25.77
N ILE A 69 10.80 8.63 -25.26
CA ILE A 69 12.07 7.91 -25.49
C ILE A 69 11.84 6.84 -26.56
N GLU A 70 12.47 6.99 -27.74
CA GLU A 70 12.50 5.95 -28.79
C GLU A 70 13.16 4.68 -28.23
N ASN A 71 12.48 3.57 -28.20
CA ASN A 71 12.89 2.21 -27.77
C ASN A 71 12.56 1.78 -26.31
N TYR A 72 12.16 2.67 -25.40
CA TYR A 72 11.85 2.31 -24.01
C TYR A 72 10.58 2.97 -23.46
N GLY A 73 9.69 3.44 -24.36
CA GLY A 73 8.45 4.11 -23.99
C GLY A 73 7.49 3.25 -23.18
N VAL A 74 6.25 3.69 -23.10
CA VAL A 74 5.15 2.90 -22.54
C VAL A 74 5.02 1.61 -23.33
N ILE A 75 4.94 0.47 -22.63
CA ILE A 75 4.91 -0.87 -23.27
C ILE A 75 3.57 -1.51 -22.96
N ASP A 76 2.79 -1.71 -24.02
CA ASP A 76 1.51 -2.40 -24.01
C ASP A 76 1.72 -3.89 -24.24
N ILE A 77 1.02 -4.73 -23.48
CA ILE A 77 1.24 -6.17 -23.44
C ILE A 77 -0.10 -6.91 -23.50
N MET A 78 -0.15 -8.00 -24.27
CA MET A 78 -1.32 -8.88 -24.39
C MET A 78 -2.57 -8.14 -24.91
N GLY A 79 -2.42 -7.28 -25.93
CA GLY A 79 -3.54 -6.51 -26.49
C GLY A 79 -4.09 -5.54 -25.47
N ASP A 80 -3.22 -4.74 -24.90
CA ASP A 80 -3.48 -3.67 -23.94
C ASP A 80 -4.11 -4.12 -22.60
N GLN A 81 -4.00 -5.41 -22.26
CA GLN A 81 -4.43 -5.92 -20.95
C GLN A 81 -3.51 -5.43 -19.82
N PHE A 82 -2.23 -5.23 -20.13
CA PHE A 82 -1.24 -4.66 -19.22
C PHE A 82 -0.49 -3.53 -19.89
N VAL A 83 -0.12 -2.53 -19.11
CA VAL A 83 0.74 -1.43 -19.50
C VAL A 83 1.87 -1.27 -18.50
N VAL A 84 3.11 -1.24 -19.00
CA VAL A 84 4.28 -0.94 -18.16
C VAL A 84 4.75 0.47 -18.49
N ASP A 85 4.45 1.37 -17.59
CA ASP A 85 4.79 2.78 -17.60
C ASP A 85 5.53 3.16 -16.31
N ARG A 86 5.88 4.43 -16.14
CA ARG A 86 6.53 4.94 -14.93
C ARG A 86 5.68 4.72 -13.67
N LEU A 87 4.34 4.83 -13.79
CA LEU A 87 3.44 4.57 -12.67
C LEU A 87 3.56 3.11 -12.22
N ALA A 88 3.47 2.14 -13.15
CA ALA A 88 3.58 0.73 -12.84
C ALA A 88 4.91 0.41 -12.15
N LEU A 89 6.04 0.88 -12.70
CA LEU A 89 7.36 0.62 -12.15
C LEU A 89 7.54 1.25 -10.76
N TYR A 90 7.04 2.48 -10.55
CA TYR A 90 7.10 3.15 -9.26
C TYR A 90 6.43 2.32 -8.15
N PHE A 91 5.24 1.80 -8.41
CA PHE A 91 4.52 0.97 -7.45
C PHE A 91 5.10 -0.44 -7.31
N MET A 92 5.62 -1.05 -8.38
CA MET A 92 6.35 -2.32 -8.29
C MET A 92 7.58 -2.21 -7.39
N ILE A 93 8.28 -1.07 -7.38
CA ILE A 93 9.40 -0.79 -6.47
C ILE A 93 8.91 -0.79 -5.01
N ILE A 94 7.82 -0.08 -4.69
CA ILE A 94 7.25 -0.04 -3.34
C ILE A 94 6.86 -1.46 -2.88
N ILE A 95 6.13 -2.19 -3.72
CA ILE A 95 5.62 -3.53 -3.43
C ILE A 95 6.78 -4.50 -3.17
N ALA A 96 7.77 -4.53 -4.05
CA ALA A 96 8.90 -5.44 -3.93
C ALA A 96 9.79 -5.12 -2.71
N ALA A 97 10.01 -3.83 -2.41
CA ALA A 97 10.79 -3.39 -1.26
C ALA A 97 10.12 -3.79 0.07
N VAL A 98 8.82 -3.52 0.22
CA VAL A 98 8.04 -3.93 1.40
C VAL A 98 8.01 -5.45 1.53
N THR A 99 7.78 -6.19 0.43
CA THR A 99 7.77 -7.65 0.41
C THR A 99 9.11 -8.22 0.89
N THR A 100 10.23 -7.62 0.48
CA THR A 100 11.57 -8.02 0.91
C THR A 100 11.74 -7.86 2.42
N LEU A 101 11.37 -6.70 2.99
CA LEU A 101 11.45 -6.47 4.43
C LEU A 101 10.60 -7.49 5.23
N VAL A 102 9.39 -7.76 4.73
CA VAL A 102 8.48 -8.74 5.32
C VAL A 102 9.06 -10.15 5.26
N ALA A 103 9.62 -10.56 4.11
CA ALA A 103 10.23 -11.88 3.95
C ALA A 103 11.43 -12.09 4.88
N VAL A 104 12.30 -11.07 5.04
CA VAL A 104 13.43 -11.08 5.97
C VAL A 104 12.96 -11.20 7.41
N ALA A 105 11.97 -10.38 7.82
CA ALA A 105 11.45 -10.38 9.17
C ALA A 105 10.77 -11.71 9.55
N SER A 106 10.10 -12.33 8.60
CA SER A 106 9.35 -13.57 8.80
C SER A 106 10.25 -14.77 9.11
N HIS A 107 11.56 -14.73 8.77
CA HIS A 107 12.51 -15.77 9.08
C HIS A 107 12.55 -16.14 10.58
N ASP A 108 12.56 -15.15 11.46
CA ASP A 108 12.60 -15.38 12.90
C ASP A 108 11.20 -15.42 13.51
N TYR A 109 10.26 -14.65 12.94
CA TYR A 109 8.89 -14.61 13.44
C TYR A 109 8.19 -15.98 13.35
N LEU A 110 8.47 -16.74 12.28
CA LEU A 110 7.85 -18.05 12.01
C LEU A 110 8.62 -19.25 12.57
N ARG A 111 9.65 -19.05 13.39
CA ARG A 111 10.55 -20.14 13.81
C ARG A 111 9.86 -21.37 14.41
N ASP A 112 8.74 -21.14 15.10
CA ASP A 112 7.97 -22.17 15.81
C ASP A 112 6.68 -22.60 15.06
N HIS A 113 6.49 -22.13 13.80
CA HIS A 113 5.31 -22.43 12.99
C HIS A 113 5.57 -23.57 11.99
N THR A 114 4.57 -24.43 11.78
CA THR A 114 4.67 -25.60 10.92
C THR A 114 4.40 -25.32 9.43
N TYR A 115 3.69 -24.24 9.11
CA TYR A 115 3.24 -23.93 7.73
C TYR A 115 4.09 -22.83 7.10
N GLN A 116 5.43 -22.97 7.13
CA GLN A 116 6.32 -21.91 6.67
C GLN A 116 6.37 -21.78 5.14
N ALA A 117 6.33 -22.89 4.42
CA ALA A 117 6.38 -22.88 2.96
C ALA A 117 5.10 -22.27 2.37
N GLU A 118 3.94 -22.64 2.89
CA GLU A 118 2.64 -22.03 2.54
C GLU A 118 2.64 -20.53 2.81
N TYR A 119 3.16 -20.11 3.97
CA TYR A 119 3.24 -18.69 4.33
C TYR A 119 4.04 -17.89 3.29
N TYR A 120 5.27 -18.31 2.97
CA TYR A 120 6.10 -17.59 2.00
C TYR A 120 5.53 -17.62 0.59
N SER A 121 4.96 -18.76 0.15
CA SER A 121 4.31 -18.86 -1.16
C SER A 121 3.12 -17.92 -1.27
N LEU A 122 2.29 -17.81 -0.24
CA LEU A 122 1.14 -16.90 -0.20
C LEU A 122 1.56 -15.42 -0.16
N VAL A 123 2.62 -15.06 0.59
CA VAL A 123 3.15 -13.68 0.60
C VAL A 123 3.63 -13.27 -0.80
N ILE A 124 4.44 -14.12 -1.44
CA ILE A 124 4.98 -13.81 -2.77
C ILE A 124 3.88 -13.85 -3.84
N LEU A 125 2.90 -14.75 -3.73
CA LEU A 125 1.74 -14.79 -4.62
C LEU A 125 0.88 -13.53 -4.50
N ALA A 126 0.63 -13.05 -3.28
CA ALA A 126 -0.06 -11.79 -3.06
C ALA A 126 0.74 -10.60 -3.64
N ALA A 127 2.07 -10.56 -3.45
CA ALA A 127 2.93 -9.54 -4.04
C ALA A 127 2.94 -9.57 -5.58
N THR A 128 2.83 -10.78 -6.17
CA THR A 128 2.63 -10.94 -7.62
C THR A 128 1.34 -10.25 -8.07
N GLY A 129 0.23 -10.54 -7.39
CA GLY A 129 -1.06 -9.89 -7.66
C GLY A 129 -0.97 -8.35 -7.54
N MET A 130 -0.31 -7.85 -6.49
CA MET A 130 -0.10 -6.41 -6.30
C MET A 130 0.72 -5.78 -7.45
N SER A 131 1.78 -6.45 -7.91
CA SER A 131 2.60 -5.98 -9.03
C SER A 131 1.82 -6.02 -10.35
N MET A 132 0.97 -7.02 -10.54
CA MET A 132 0.06 -7.08 -11.70
C MET A 132 -1.01 -5.99 -11.65
N MET A 133 -1.55 -5.65 -10.45
CA MET A 133 -2.47 -4.51 -10.31
C MET A 133 -1.84 -3.19 -10.77
N ALA A 134 -0.54 -2.99 -10.51
CA ALA A 134 0.15 -1.78 -10.94
C ALA A 134 0.23 -1.62 -12.47
N ALA A 135 0.28 -2.73 -13.20
CA ALA A 135 0.37 -2.73 -14.68
C ALA A 135 -0.96 -3.04 -15.38
N ALA A 136 -2.02 -3.41 -14.67
CA ALA A 136 -3.30 -3.80 -15.26
C ALA A 136 -3.99 -2.62 -15.95
N ASN A 137 -4.42 -2.80 -17.21
CA ASN A 137 -5.02 -1.77 -18.06
C ASN A 137 -6.43 -2.11 -18.55
N SER A 138 -7.07 -3.10 -17.94
CA SER A 138 -8.48 -3.41 -18.16
C SER A 138 -9.17 -3.76 -16.85
N LEU A 139 -10.47 -3.48 -16.73
CA LEU A 139 -11.24 -3.77 -15.51
C LEU A 139 -11.25 -5.26 -15.16
N VAL A 140 -11.17 -6.16 -16.17
CA VAL A 140 -11.06 -7.61 -15.95
C VAL A 140 -9.71 -7.97 -15.37
N THR A 141 -8.63 -7.48 -15.96
CA THR A 141 -7.26 -7.75 -15.48
C THR A 141 -7.04 -7.19 -14.08
N ILE A 142 -7.59 -5.99 -13.83
CA ILE A 142 -7.63 -5.36 -12.51
C ILE A 142 -8.33 -6.27 -11.49
N PHE A 143 -9.52 -6.79 -11.84
CA PHE A 143 -10.27 -7.66 -10.94
C PHE A 143 -9.50 -8.96 -10.62
N ILE A 144 -8.94 -9.61 -11.65
CA ILE A 144 -8.15 -10.84 -11.48
C ILE A 144 -6.92 -10.57 -10.59
N ALA A 145 -6.19 -9.49 -10.83
CA ALA A 145 -5.01 -9.12 -10.04
C ALA A 145 -5.38 -8.75 -8.59
N LEU A 146 -6.55 -8.11 -8.38
CA LEU A 146 -7.10 -7.80 -7.08
C LEU A 146 -7.42 -9.08 -6.29
N GLU A 147 -8.06 -10.07 -6.92
CA GLU A 147 -8.36 -11.35 -6.27
C GLU A 147 -7.09 -12.18 -6.01
N LEU A 148 -6.12 -12.16 -6.94
CA LEU A 148 -4.81 -12.78 -6.75
C LEU A 148 -4.06 -12.20 -5.54
N THR A 149 -4.30 -10.93 -5.23
CA THR A 149 -3.78 -10.29 -4.02
C THR A 149 -4.59 -10.66 -2.77
N SER A 150 -5.90 -10.68 -2.89
CA SER A 150 -6.83 -10.71 -1.75
C SER A 150 -6.99 -12.10 -1.17
N LEU A 151 -7.16 -13.14 -2.00
CA LEU A 151 -7.36 -14.53 -1.54
C LEU A 151 -6.17 -15.05 -0.71
N PRO A 152 -4.90 -14.90 -1.15
CA PRO A 152 -3.76 -15.24 -0.31
C PRO A 152 -3.71 -14.40 0.98
N SER A 153 -4.08 -13.12 0.91
CA SER A 153 -4.08 -12.23 2.08
C SER A 153 -5.07 -12.68 3.16
N TYR A 154 -6.25 -13.17 2.80
CA TYR A 154 -7.22 -13.72 3.75
C TYR A 154 -6.65 -14.92 4.49
N ALA A 155 -5.99 -15.84 3.76
CA ALA A 155 -5.33 -17.01 4.33
C ALA A 155 -4.17 -16.61 5.26
N LEU A 156 -3.37 -15.61 4.87
CA LEU A 156 -2.25 -15.09 5.67
C LEU A 156 -2.70 -14.47 6.98
N VAL A 157 -3.84 -13.77 7.01
CA VAL A 157 -4.40 -13.23 8.26
C VAL A 157 -4.80 -14.35 9.22
N ALA A 158 -5.36 -15.45 8.70
CA ALA A 158 -5.84 -16.60 9.47
C ALA A 158 -4.77 -17.68 9.72
N ILE A 159 -3.50 -17.46 9.33
CA ILE A 159 -2.49 -18.54 9.27
C ILE A 159 -2.10 -19.08 10.65
N LEU A 160 -2.28 -18.30 11.71
CA LEU A 160 -2.09 -18.74 13.09
C LEU A 160 -3.33 -19.56 13.55
N LYS A 161 -3.47 -20.78 13.05
CA LYS A 161 -4.68 -21.61 13.18
C LYS A 161 -5.08 -21.89 14.64
N ASP A 162 -4.11 -21.92 15.55
CA ASP A 162 -4.33 -22.14 16.99
C ASP A 162 -4.73 -20.84 17.74
N ASN A 163 -4.61 -19.69 17.08
CA ASN A 163 -4.99 -18.39 17.63
C ASN A 163 -6.40 -18.02 17.15
N ARG A 164 -7.38 -18.12 18.05
CA ARG A 164 -8.78 -17.80 17.75
C ARG A 164 -8.95 -16.38 17.20
N GLY A 165 -8.17 -15.40 17.69
CA GLY A 165 -8.21 -14.01 17.21
C GLY A 165 -7.75 -13.90 15.76
N SER A 166 -6.72 -14.65 15.35
CA SER A 166 -6.24 -14.69 13.96
C SER A 166 -7.29 -15.30 13.02
N VAL A 167 -7.90 -16.43 13.40
CA VAL A 167 -8.93 -17.10 12.60
C VAL A 167 -10.19 -16.24 12.45
N GLU A 168 -10.64 -15.59 13.54
CA GLU A 168 -11.79 -14.69 13.52
C GLU A 168 -11.51 -13.45 12.64
N ALA A 169 -10.33 -12.85 12.76
CA ALA A 169 -9.89 -11.73 11.94
C ALA A 169 -9.84 -12.08 10.46
N GLY A 170 -9.30 -13.26 10.12
CA GLY A 170 -9.26 -13.76 8.74
C GLY A 170 -10.65 -13.99 8.17
N LEU A 171 -11.57 -14.57 8.94
CA LEU A 171 -12.95 -14.77 8.52
C LEU A 171 -13.68 -13.43 8.27
N LYS A 172 -13.53 -12.46 9.19
CA LYS A 172 -14.10 -11.11 9.02
C LYS A 172 -13.54 -10.43 7.78
N TYR A 173 -12.22 -10.51 7.57
CA TYR A 173 -11.57 -9.94 6.40
C TYR A 173 -12.06 -10.57 5.11
N PHE A 174 -12.18 -11.90 5.07
CA PHE A 174 -12.73 -12.63 3.91
C PHE A 174 -14.18 -12.24 3.60
N LEU A 175 -15.07 -12.21 4.61
CA LEU A 175 -16.49 -11.92 4.38
C LEU A 175 -16.71 -10.50 3.84
N ILE A 176 -16.02 -9.51 4.42
CA ILE A 176 -16.10 -8.12 3.94
C ILE A 176 -15.45 -7.99 2.58
N GLY A 177 -14.34 -8.69 2.35
CA GLY A 177 -13.64 -8.71 1.07
C GLY A 177 -14.51 -9.31 -0.04
N ALA A 178 -15.14 -10.45 0.19
CA ALA A 178 -16.05 -11.08 -0.78
C ALA A 178 -17.24 -10.17 -1.13
N LEU A 179 -17.81 -9.49 -0.14
CA LEU A 179 -18.87 -8.49 -0.39
C LEU A 179 -18.35 -7.33 -1.24
N SER A 180 -17.16 -6.82 -0.93
CA SER A 180 -16.55 -5.72 -1.68
C SER A 180 -16.22 -6.11 -3.12
N SER A 181 -15.69 -7.33 -3.33
CA SER A 181 -15.42 -7.89 -4.66
C SER A 181 -16.70 -8.03 -5.49
N ALA A 182 -17.81 -8.46 -4.86
CA ALA A 182 -19.11 -8.53 -5.53
C ALA A 182 -19.60 -7.14 -5.96
N ILE A 183 -19.48 -6.13 -5.11
CA ILE A 183 -19.80 -4.73 -5.43
C ILE A 183 -18.92 -4.24 -6.59
N PHE A 184 -17.61 -4.50 -6.54
CA PHE A 184 -16.67 -4.08 -7.57
C PHE A 184 -16.98 -4.70 -8.93
N VAL A 185 -17.22 -6.03 -8.99
CA VAL A 185 -17.58 -6.74 -10.22
C VAL A 185 -18.92 -6.27 -10.77
N TYR A 186 -19.90 -6.00 -9.90
CA TYR A 186 -21.16 -5.45 -10.36
C TYR A 186 -20.97 -4.04 -10.94
N GLY A 187 -20.12 -3.21 -10.32
CA GLY A 187 -19.72 -1.91 -10.88
C GLY A 187 -19.07 -2.07 -12.26
N ILE A 188 -18.16 -3.04 -12.43
CA ILE A 188 -17.56 -3.37 -13.75
C ILE A 188 -18.64 -3.71 -14.77
N SER A 189 -19.64 -4.51 -14.41
CA SER A 189 -20.71 -4.90 -15.31
C SER A 189 -21.58 -3.71 -15.77
N LEU A 190 -21.83 -2.75 -14.88
CA LEU A 190 -22.57 -1.52 -15.21
C LEU A 190 -21.78 -0.61 -16.15
N VAL A 191 -20.47 -0.44 -15.90
CA VAL A 191 -19.57 0.31 -16.78
C VAL A 191 -19.52 -0.34 -18.15
N TYR A 192 -19.37 -1.67 -18.23
CA TYR A 192 -19.40 -2.42 -19.47
C TYR A 192 -20.73 -2.24 -20.22
N GLY A 193 -21.86 -2.35 -19.50
CA GLY A 193 -23.19 -2.16 -20.08
C GLY A 193 -23.38 -0.77 -20.67
N ALA A 194 -22.81 0.25 -20.06
CA ALA A 194 -22.94 1.64 -20.52
C ALA A 194 -21.96 2.00 -21.66
N THR A 195 -20.74 1.46 -21.65
CA THR A 195 -19.66 1.87 -22.57
C THR A 195 -19.32 0.83 -23.63
N GLY A 196 -19.71 -0.43 -23.43
CA GLY A 196 -19.42 -1.55 -24.33
C GLY A 196 -17.98 -2.09 -24.21
N SER A 197 -17.16 -1.61 -23.27
CA SER A 197 -15.75 -2.00 -23.13
C SER A 197 -15.34 -2.26 -21.68
N LEU A 198 -14.26 -3.06 -21.53
CA LEU A 198 -13.57 -3.31 -20.26
C LEU A 198 -12.14 -2.74 -20.28
N GLN A 199 -11.61 -2.37 -21.44
CA GLN A 199 -10.33 -1.68 -21.59
C GLN A 199 -10.46 -0.24 -21.15
N LEU A 200 -9.51 0.27 -20.34
CA LEU A 200 -9.64 1.60 -19.72
C LEU A 200 -9.75 2.73 -20.76
N GLU A 201 -8.90 2.76 -21.76
CA GLU A 201 -8.95 3.77 -22.83
C GLU A 201 -10.21 3.65 -23.70
N ALA A 202 -10.63 2.40 -23.97
CA ALA A 202 -11.85 2.17 -24.74
C ALA A 202 -13.11 2.51 -23.92
N ILE A 203 -13.08 2.43 -22.59
CA ILE A 203 -14.14 2.97 -21.72
C ILE A 203 -14.22 4.49 -21.91
N ALA A 204 -13.08 5.20 -21.83
CA ALA A 204 -13.03 6.65 -22.00
C ALA A 204 -13.62 7.09 -23.34
N THR A 205 -13.24 6.43 -24.44
CA THR A 205 -13.81 6.73 -25.77
C THR A 205 -15.28 6.32 -25.92
N GLY A 206 -15.72 5.32 -25.16
CA GLY A 206 -17.09 4.81 -25.12
C GLY A 206 -18.07 5.63 -24.28
N LEU A 207 -17.61 6.60 -23.47
CA LEU A 207 -18.47 7.40 -22.58
C LEU A 207 -19.59 8.11 -23.35
N GLY A 208 -19.28 8.67 -24.52
CA GLY A 208 -20.28 9.33 -25.38
C GLY A 208 -21.41 8.42 -25.86
N ASN A 209 -21.22 7.08 -25.82
CA ASN A 209 -22.24 6.10 -26.22
C ASN A 209 -23.19 5.76 -25.06
N ALA A 210 -22.90 6.18 -23.83
CA ALA A 210 -23.72 5.84 -22.65
C ALA A 210 -25.16 6.39 -22.77
N GLY A 211 -25.37 7.54 -23.44
CA GLY A 211 -26.69 8.08 -23.70
C GLY A 211 -27.61 8.09 -22.46
N GLU A 212 -28.77 7.42 -22.55
CA GLU A 212 -29.72 7.29 -21.43
C GLU A 212 -29.18 6.43 -20.28
N MET A 213 -28.09 5.71 -20.43
CA MET A 213 -27.47 4.89 -19.38
C MET A 213 -26.48 5.66 -18.47
N GLY A 214 -26.38 7.01 -18.61
CA GLY A 214 -25.51 7.83 -17.75
C GLY A 214 -25.70 7.60 -16.25
N GLY A 215 -26.96 7.41 -15.79
CA GLY A 215 -27.24 7.07 -14.40
C GLY A 215 -26.67 5.69 -13.96
N LEU A 216 -26.71 4.69 -14.85
CA LEU A 216 -26.10 3.37 -14.60
C LEU A 216 -24.58 3.45 -14.58
N LEU A 217 -23.99 4.26 -15.47
CA LEU A 217 -22.56 4.53 -15.48
C LEU A 217 -22.12 5.19 -14.17
N GLY A 218 -22.84 6.22 -13.69
CA GLY A 218 -22.56 6.87 -12.43
C GLY A 218 -22.63 5.91 -11.24
N LEU A 219 -23.64 5.03 -11.21
CA LEU A 219 -23.73 3.97 -10.19
C LEU A 219 -22.55 3.01 -10.31
N GLY A 220 -22.16 2.59 -11.51
CA GLY A 220 -21.01 1.74 -11.77
C GLY A 220 -19.72 2.36 -11.24
N ILE A 221 -19.48 3.65 -11.50
CA ILE A 221 -18.32 4.39 -10.96
C ILE A 221 -18.32 4.41 -9.43
N LEU A 222 -19.46 4.69 -8.79
CA LEU A 222 -19.57 4.64 -7.33
C LEU A 222 -19.28 3.26 -6.75
N MET A 223 -19.68 2.20 -7.42
CA MET A 223 -19.39 0.82 -7.01
C MET A 223 -17.91 0.46 -7.20
N LEU A 224 -17.26 0.96 -8.25
CA LEU A 224 -15.81 0.85 -8.41
C LEU A 224 -15.09 1.57 -7.26
N ILE A 225 -15.52 2.80 -6.92
CA ILE A 225 -14.99 3.53 -5.76
C ILE A 225 -15.17 2.71 -4.47
N GLY A 226 -16.31 2.03 -4.28
CA GLY A 226 -16.57 1.17 -3.13
C GLY A 226 -15.58 0.01 -3.01
N GLY A 227 -15.31 -0.70 -4.10
CA GLY A 227 -14.31 -1.77 -4.14
C GLY A 227 -12.89 -1.27 -3.86
N ILE A 228 -12.51 -0.13 -4.43
CA ILE A 228 -11.24 0.54 -4.18
C ILE A 228 -11.13 1.02 -2.72
N ALA A 229 -12.20 1.57 -2.17
CA ALA A 229 -12.25 2.02 -0.78
C ALA A 229 -12.04 0.86 0.21
N PHE A 230 -12.55 -0.34 -0.09
CA PHE A 230 -12.21 -1.54 0.68
C PHE A 230 -10.70 -1.82 0.59
N LYS A 231 -10.12 -1.87 -0.60
CA LYS A 231 -8.70 -2.23 -0.80
C LYS A 231 -7.75 -1.22 -0.15
N THR A 232 -8.10 0.05 -0.14
CA THR A 232 -7.33 1.12 0.49
C THR A 232 -7.64 1.30 1.98
N ALA A 233 -8.62 0.57 2.51
CA ALA A 233 -9.18 0.72 3.86
C ALA A 233 -9.73 2.13 4.11
N SER A 234 -10.44 2.70 3.13
CA SER A 234 -11.09 4.00 3.23
C SER A 234 -12.53 3.89 3.76
N VAL A 235 -13.01 4.92 4.44
CA VAL A 235 -14.40 4.97 4.95
C VAL A 235 -15.38 4.95 3.76
N PRO A 236 -16.49 4.22 3.81
CA PRO A 236 -17.01 3.43 4.94
C PRO A 236 -16.47 1.99 4.99
N PHE A 237 -15.69 1.53 4.01
CA PHE A 237 -15.23 0.14 3.90
C PHE A 237 -13.94 -0.16 4.68
N HIS A 238 -13.64 0.57 5.75
CA HIS A 238 -12.39 0.51 6.51
C HIS A 238 -12.41 -0.45 7.71
N PHE A 239 -13.57 -0.83 8.22
CA PHE A 239 -13.71 -1.50 9.53
C PHE A 239 -13.12 -2.91 9.60
N TRP A 240 -12.79 -3.51 8.48
CA TRP A 240 -12.04 -4.78 8.45
C TRP A 240 -10.56 -4.60 8.87
N ALA A 241 -9.95 -3.44 8.58
CA ALA A 241 -8.51 -3.25 8.72
C ALA A 241 -8.01 -3.29 10.17
N PRO A 242 -8.67 -2.65 11.18
CA PRO A 242 -8.26 -2.79 12.57
C PRO A 242 -8.32 -4.24 13.06
N GLU A 243 -9.35 -4.98 12.70
CA GLU A 243 -9.54 -6.38 13.08
C GLU A 243 -8.49 -7.28 12.40
N ALA A 244 -8.32 -7.15 11.08
CA ALA A 244 -7.37 -7.94 10.32
C ALA A 244 -5.92 -7.67 10.76
N TYR A 245 -5.53 -6.40 10.96
CA TYR A 245 -4.16 -6.07 11.35
C TYR A 245 -3.86 -6.48 12.78
N GLU A 246 -4.82 -6.40 13.70
CA GLU A 246 -4.65 -6.87 15.07
C GLU A 246 -4.48 -8.39 15.14
N GLY A 247 -5.30 -9.14 14.40
CA GLY A 247 -5.32 -10.61 14.43
C GLY A 247 -4.22 -11.28 13.60
N ALA A 248 -3.73 -10.62 12.54
CA ALA A 248 -2.68 -11.15 11.67
C ALA A 248 -1.32 -11.26 12.38
N PRO A 249 -0.40 -12.14 11.91
CA PRO A 249 1.01 -12.03 12.22
C PRO A 249 1.53 -10.61 11.93
N ALA A 250 2.37 -10.04 12.81
CA ALA A 250 2.82 -8.66 12.64
C ALA A 250 3.51 -8.37 11.28
N PRO A 251 4.32 -9.28 10.69
CA PRO A 251 4.84 -9.10 9.34
C PRO A 251 3.72 -9.01 8.27
N ILE A 252 2.61 -9.73 8.46
CA ILE A 252 1.46 -9.65 7.54
C ILE A 252 0.70 -8.33 7.74
N SER A 253 0.58 -7.84 8.98
CA SER A 253 0.03 -6.50 9.23
C SER A 253 0.86 -5.41 8.53
N ALA A 254 2.20 -5.52 8.56
CA ALA A 254 3.11 -4.66 7.81
C ALA A 254 2.87 -4.73 6.28
N PHE A 255 2.75 -5.94 5.75
CA PHE A 255 2.54 -6.20 4.33
C PHE A 255 1.21 -5.62 3.81
N LEU A 256 0.11 -5.91 4.53
CA LEU A 256 -1.23 -5.47 4.13
C LEU A 256 -1.41 -3.95 4.29
N SER A 257 -0.87 -3.37 5.36
CA SER A 257 -1.02 -1.94 5.61
C SER A 257 -0.17 -1.06 4.70
N SER A 258 0.87 -1.60 4.06
CA SER A 258 1.80 -0.87 3.20
C SER A 258 1.71 -1.31 1.73
N ALA A 259 2.20 -2.49 1.35
CA ALA A 259 2.23 -2.94 -0.04
C ALA A 259 0.84 -3.13 -0.65
N SER A 260 -0.08 -3.81 0.06
CA SER A 260 -1.44 -4.02 -0.44
C SER A 260 -2.21 -2.71 -0.57
N LYS A 261 -1.97 -1.74 0.31
CA LYS A 261 -2.57 -0.41 0.22
C LYS A 261 -2.02 0.37 -0.97
N ALA A 262 -0.69 0.34 -1.20
CA ALA A 262 -0.08 0.94 -2.38
C ALA A 262 -0.68 0.35 -3.67
N ALA A 263 -0.86 -0.97 -3.75
CA ALA A 263 -1.51 -1.64 -4.87
C ALA A 263 -2.97 -1.17 -5.09
N GLY A 264 -3.71 -0.93 -4.01
CA GLY A 264 -5.07 -0.36 -4.09
C GLY A 264 -5.08 1.07 -4.66
N PHE A 265 -4.08 1.87 -4.30
CA PHE A 265 -4.00 3.26 -4.79
C PHE A 265 -3.52 3.35 -6.23
N VAL A 266 -2.56 2.53 -6.68
CA VAL A 266 -2.15 2.55 -8.10
C VAL A 266 -3.30 2.16 -9.01
N LEU A 267 -4.12 1.19 -8.59
CA LEU A 267 -5.35 0.83 -9.28
C LEU A 267 -6.31 2.03 -9.37
N ALA A 268 -6.51 2.75 -8.25
CA ALA A 268 -7.37 3.93 -8.23
C ALA A 268 -6.84 5.02 -9.16
N PHE A 269 -5.56 5.35 -9.10
CA PHE A 269 -4.94 6.34 -9.97
C PHE A 269 -5.16 5.98 -11.43
N ARG A 270 -4.78 4.77 -11.86
CA ARG A 270 -4.91 4.33 -13.24
C ARG A 270 -6.36 4.33 -13.75
N VAL A 271 -7.29 3.78 -12.98
CA VAL A 271 -8.70 3.72 -13.39
C VAL A 271 -9.28 5.13 -13.58
N PHE A 272 -9.03 6.03 -12.63
CA PHE A 272 -9.66 7.34 -12.66
C PHE A 272 -8.99 8.34 -13.60
N THR A 273 -7.71 8.18 -13.91
CA THR A 273 -7.04 9.01 -14.91
C THR A 273 -7.29 8.52 -16.34
N THR A 274 -7.42 7.20 -16.55
CA THR A 274 -7.48 6.61 -17.91
C THR A 274 -8.92 6.34 -18.35
N ALA A 275 -9.74 5.65 -17.51
CA ALA A 275 -11.07 5.23 -17.93
C ALA A 275 -12.14 6.32 -17.80
N PHE A 276 -11.94 7.27 -16.88
CA PHE A 276 -12.95 8.30 -16.57
C PHE A 276 -12.36 9.71 -16.66
N PRO A 277 -11.95 10.18 -17.88
CA PRO A 277 -11.57 11.58 -18.10
C PRO A 277 -12.65 12.51 -17.57
N LEU A 278 -12.26 13.54 -16.83
CA LEU A 278 -13.18 14.30 -15.99
C LEU A 278 -14.30 14.95 -16.79
N ASP A 279 -13.95 15.73 -17.83
CA ASP A 279 -14.93 16.47 -18.63
C ASP A 279 -15.93 15.52 -19.29
N ALA A 280 -15.43 14.51 -20.03
CA ALA A 280 -16.27 13.55 -20.73
C ALA A 280 -17.16 12.74 -19.79
N THR A 281 -16.67 12.41 -18.58
CA THR A 281 -17.45 11.69 -17.58
C THR A 281 -18.51 12.59 -16.97
N THR A 282 -18.16 13.83 -16.62
CA THR A 282 -19.09 14.83 -16.05
C THR A 282 -20.22 15.16 -17.00
N ASP A 283 -19.95 15.28 -18.28
CA ASP A 283 -20.96 15.50 -19.32
C ASP A 283 -22.02 14.39 -19.37
N VAL A 284 -21.62 13.14 -19.06
CA VAL A 284 -22.51 11.98 -19.10
C VAL A 284 -23.27 11.77 -17.79
N ILE A 285 -22.58 11.89 -16.63
CA ILE A 285 -23.19 11.58 -15.31
C ILE A 285 -23.71 12.82 -14.57
N GLY A 286 -23.39 14.02 -15.05
CA GLY A 286 -23.87 15.29 -14.51
C GLY A 286 -23.18 15.76 -13.21
N VAL A 287 -22.12 15.05 -12.75
CA VAL A 287 -21.39 15.42 -11.55
C VAL A 287 -19.92 14.98 -11.64
N GLU A 288 -19.01 15.80 -11.12
CA GLU A 288 -17.59 15.42 -11.05
C GLU A 288 -17.36 14.34 -10.00
N TRP A 289 -16.80 13.20 -10.41
CA TRP A 289 -16.50 12.09 -9.50
C TRP A 289 -15.42 12.46 -8.45
N THR A 290 -14.60 13.48 -8.69
CA THR A 290 -13.57 13.97 -7.73
C THR A 290 -14.17 14.41 -6.40
N TRP A 291 -15.43 14.89 -6.37
CA TRP A 291 -16.14 15.23 -5.15
C TRP A 291 -16.30 14.03 -4.20
N ALA A 292 -16.48 12.83 -4.74
CA ALA A 292 -16.51 11.63 -3.91
C ALA A 292 -15.18 11.45 -3.17
N PHE A 293 -14.05 11.69 -3.84
CA PHE A 293 -12.73 11.58 -3.23
C PHE A 293 -12.42 12.73 -2.25
N VAL A 294 -12.91 13.94 -2.48
CA VAL A 294 -12.84 15.03 -1.50
C VAL A 294 -13.49 14.61 -0.17
N VAL A 295 -14.72 14.09 -0.25
CA VAL A 295 -15.45 13.64 0.94
C VAL A 295 -14.75 12.44 1.58
N LEU A 296 -14.36 11.44 0.79
CA LEU A 296 -13.67 10.25 1.28
C LEU A 296 -12.34 10.60 1.95
N ALA A 297 -11.55 11.53 1.39
CA ALA A 297 -10.29 11.98 1.97
C ALA A 297 -10.50 12.56 3.36
N ILE A 298 -11.40 13.56 3.49
CA ILE A 298 -11.68 14.25 4.76
C ILE A 298 -12.21 13.27 5.80
N VAL A 299 -13.20 12.46 5.45
CA VAL A 299 -13.84 11.53 6.39
C VAL A 299 -12.87 10.42 6.80
N THR A 300 -12.12 9.85 5.86
CA THR A 300 -11.18 8.76 6.13
C THR A 300 -10.02 9.21 7.02
N MET A 301 -9.41 10.38 6.73
CA MET A 301 -8.33 10.88 7.59
C MET A 301 -8.84 11.24 8.99
N THR A 302 -10.06 11.79 9.10
CA THR A 302 -10.63 12.19 10.39
C THR A 302 -11.00 10.98 11.23
N VAL A 303 -11.78 10.04 10.69
CA VAL A 303 -12.17 8.82 11.41
C VAL A 303 -10.94 8.02 11.84
N GLY A 304 -9.97 7.84 10.93
CA GLY A 304 -8.73 7.10 11.23
C GLY A 304 -7.94 7.72 12.38
N ASN A 305 -7.69 9.02 12.35
CA ASN A 305 -6.88 9.68 13.39
C ASN A 305 -7.60 9.79 14.74
N PHE A 306 -8.90 10.11 14.74
CA PHE A 306 -9.66 10.15 16.00
C PHE A 306 -9.77 8.77 16.65
N ALA A 307 -10.02 7.73 15.85
CA ALA A 307 -10.05 6.37 16.37
C ALA A 307 -8.67 5.91 16.88
N ALA A 308 -7.57 6.25 16.18
CA ALA A 308 -6.21 5.94 16.63
C ALA A 308 -5.89 6.59 17.98
N ALA A 309 -6.33 7.84 18.20
CA ALA A 309 -6.08 8.58 19.44
C ALA A 309 -6.72 7.94 20.68
N THR A 310 -7.78 7.15 20.52
CA THR A 310 -8.51 6.49 21.61
C THR A 310 -8.09 5.05 21.88
N GLN A 311 -7.15 4.49 21.08
CA GLN A 311 -6.71 3.11 21.26
C GLN A 311 -5.75 2.97 22.46
N GLU A 312 -5.86 1.83 23.15
CA GLU A 312 -4.91 1.38 24.18
C GLU A 312 -3.99 0.26 23.64
N ASN A 313 -4.37 -0.41 22.58
CA ASN A 313 -3.60 -1.45 21.90
C ASN A 313 -2.73 -0.80 20.81
N VAL A 314 -1.40 -1.00 20.87
CA VAL A 314 -0.43 -0.40 19.94
C VAL A 314 -0.65 -0.85 18.50
N LYS A 315 -0.91 -2.14 18.29
CA LYS A 315 -1.15 -2.70 16.95
C LYS A 315 -2.44 -2.14 16.33
N ARG A 316 -3.47 -1.96 17.15
CA ARG A 316 -4.75 -1.38 16.75
C ARG A 316 -4.67 0.13 16.51
N MET A 317 -3.85 0.84 17.30
CA MET A 317 -3.52 2.25 17.05
C MET A 317 -2.83 2.42 15.69
N LEU A 318 -1.85 1.59 15.35
CA LEU A 318 -1.19 1.61 14.03
C LEU A 318 -2.18 1.27 12.90
N ALA A 319 -3.14 0.39 13.12
CA ALA A 319 -4.16 0.05 12.15
C ALA A 319 -5.08 1.25 11.82
N TYR A 320 -5.57 1.97 12.83
CA TYR A 320 -6.36 3.18 12.61
C TYR A 320 -5.53 4.33 12.04
N SER A 321 -4.29 4.47 12.48
CA SER A 321 -3.32 5.38 11.85
C SER A 321 -3.18 5.11 10.34
N SER A 322 -3.10 3.84 9.94
CA SER A 322 -3.05 3.42 8.54
C SER A 322 -4.29 3.84 7.74
N ILE A 323 -5.48 3.89 8.37
CA ILE A 323 -6.70 4.43 7.77
C ILE A 323 -6.56 5.95 7.59
N GLY A 324 -6.06 6.67 8.60
CA GLY A 324 -5.79 8.10 8.50
C GLY A 324 -4.86 8.45 7.33
N HIS A 325 -3.77 7.69 7.16
CA HIS A 325 -2.84 7.87 6.04
C HIS A 325 -3.47 7.54 4.68
N ALA A 326 -4.41 6.59 4.59
CA ALA A 326 -5.18 6.38 3.36
C ALA A 326 -5.99 7.64 2.98
N GLY A 327 -6.57 8.33 3.98
CA GLY A 327 -7.24 9.61 3.76
C GLY A 327 -6.31 10.69 3.21
N TYR A 328 -5.04 10.73 3.62
CA TYR A 328 -4.06 11.65 3.05
C TYR A 328 -3.76 11.33 1.58
N VAL A 329 -3.63 10.05 1.22
CA VAL A 329 -3.37 9.65 -0.17
C VAL A 329 -4.56 9.89 -1.09
N LEU A 330 -5.80 9.81 -0.59
CA LEU A 330 -7.01 10.14 -1.36
C LEU A 330 -7.02 11.59 -1.85
N ILE A 331 -6.24 12.49 -1.26
CA ILE A 331 -6.03 13.86 -1.75
C ILE A 331 -5.54 13.85 -3.20
N GLY A 332 -4.70 12.86 -3.57
CA GLY A 332 -4.20 12.69 -4.94
C GLY A 332 -5.29 12.48 -5.99
N LEU A 333 -6.43 11.86 -5.61
CA LEU A 333 -7.59 11.68 -6.49
C LEU A 333 -8.57 12.87 -6.40
N ALA A 334 -8.67 13.49 -5.22
CA ALA A 334 -9.53 14.65 -5.00
C ALA A 334 -9.11 15.87 -5.83
N GLY A 335 -7.81 16.05 -6.06
CA GLY A 335 -7.26 17.19 -6.79
C GLY A 335 -7.16 17.01 -8.31
N LEU A 336 -7.60 15.89 -8.87
CA LEU A 336 -7.48 15.63 -10.32
C LEU A 336 -8.35 16.56 -11.20
N SER A 337 -9.28 17.33 -10.62
CA SER A 337 -10.09 18.34 -11.33
C SER A 337 -9.41 19.73 -11.42
N THR A 338 -8.13 19.84 -11.08
CA THR A 338 -7.43 21.12 -10.99
C THR A 338 -6.21 21.16 -11.89
N GLY A 339 -5.71 22.35 -12.22
CA GLY A 339 -4.46 22.51 -12.96
C GLY A 339 -3.21 22.01 -12.24
N ALA A 340 -3.32 21.63 -10.94
CA ALA A 340 -2.26 21.02 -10.14
C ALA A 340 -2.40 19.49 -10.02
N ALA A 341 -3.16 18.85 -10.89
CA ALA A 341 -3.50 17.43 -10.80
C ALA A 341 -2.28 16.50 -10.72
N ASP A 342 -1.24 16.74 -11.52
CA ASP A 342 0.02 16.01 -11.52
C ASP A 342 0.78 16.20 -10.19
N SER A 343 0.84 17.43 -9.66
CA SER A 343 1.46 17.77 -8.38
C SER A 343 0.77 17.07 -7.23
N VAL A 344 -0.57 17.08 -7.18
CA VAL A 344 -1.36 16.46 -6.10
C VAL A 344 -1.22 14.93 -6.13
N MET A 345 -1.30 14.33 -7.31
CA MET A 345 -1.15 12.89 -7.46
C MET A 345 0.29 12.44 -7.17
N GLY A 346 1.29 13.15 -7.68
CA GLY A 346 2.71 12.87 -7.42
C GLY A 346 3.05 12.97 -5.92
N ALA A 347 2.49 13.99 -5.24
CA ALA A 347 2.63 14.13 -3.78
C ALA A 347 2.02 12.94 -3.01
N ALA A 348 0.86 12.44 -3.45
CA ALA A 348 0.22 11.27 -2.87
C ALA A 348 1.06 10.00 -3.09
N MET A 349 1.64 9.83 -4.28
CA MET A 349 2.53 8.74 -4.62
C MET A 349 3.82 8.77 -3.78
N MET A 350 4.44 9.96 -3.63
CA MET A 350 5.60 10.15 -2.76
C MET A 350 5.26 9.80 -1.31
N HIS A 351 4.09 10.21 -0.83
CA HIS A 351 3.64 9.86 0.52
C HIS A 351 3.49 8.34 0.71
N LEU A 352 2.96 7.61 -0.28
CA LEU A 352 2.84 6.16 -0.25
C LEU A 352 4.20 5.46 -0.17
N LEU A 353 5.22 5.95 -0.86
CA LEU A 353 6.57 5.38 -0.80
C LEU A 353 7.17 5.56 0.60
N VAL A 354 7.15 6.78 1.13
CA VAL A 354 7.65 7.06 2.49
C VAL A 354 6.87 6.26 3.53
N TYR A 355 5.54 6.26 3.42
CA TYR A 355 4.65 5.50 4.27
C TYR A 355 4.96 3.99 4.22
N GLY A 356 5.26 3.47 3.04
CA GLY A 356 5.63 2.07 2.84
C GLY A 356 6.75 1.61 3.78
N PHE A 357 7.78 2.42 3.98
CA PHE A 357 8.90 2.07 4.87
C PHE A 357 8.61 2.35 6.35
N MET A 358 8.12 3.55 6.69
CA MET A 358 7.90 3.92 8.09
C MET A 358 6.82 3.08 8.75
N ASN A 359 5.75 2.73 8.05
CA ASN A 359 4.67 1.92 8.59
C ASN A 359 5.03 0.42 8.63
N THR A 360 5.71 -0.08 7.58
CA THR A 360 6.26 -1.45 7.61
C THR A 360 7.19 -1.63 8.80
N GLY A 361 8.14 -0.71 9.00
CA GLY A 361 9.06 -0.75 10.13
C GLY A 361 8.35 -0.74 11.49
N ALA A 362 7.29 0.08 11.64
CA ALA A 362 6.51 0.15 12.86
C ALA A 362 5.82 -1.20 13.20
N PHE A 363 5.17 -1.84 12.22
CA PHE A 363 4.56 -3.16 12.43
C PHE A 363 5.60 -4.26 12.63
N LEU A 364 6.76 -4.20 11.96
CA LEU A 364 7.85 -5.15 12.20
C LEU A 364 8.45 -4.99 13.60
N PHE A 365 8.51 -3.77 14.13
CA PHE A 365 8.88 -3.56 15.53
C PHE A 365 7.84 -4.18 16.49
N VAL A 366 6.54 -4.08 16.18
CA VAL A 366 5.52 -4.81 16.95
C VAL A 366 5.77 -6.31 16.89
N GLY A 367 6.16 -6.85 15.73
CA GLY A 367 6.57 -8.26 15.60
C GLY A 367 7.78 -8.62 16.46
N LEU A 368 8.73 -7.71 16.58
CA LEU A 368 9.87 -7.87 17.47
C LEU A 368 9.46 -7.84 18.94
N ALA A 369 8.52 -6.96 19.31
CA ALA A 369 7.93 -6.93 20.65
C ALA A 369 7.15 -8.22 20.97
N GLU A 370 6.35 -8.73 20.01
CA GLU A 370 5.67 -10.04 20.13
C GLU A 370 6.70 -11.18 20.30
N TYR A 371 7.82 -11.16 19.58
CA TYR A 371 8.91 -12.14 19.74
C TYR A 371 9.52 -12.11 21.17
N TRP A 372 9.59 -10.93 21.78
CA TRP A 372 10.06 -10.76 23.17
C TRP A 372 8.99 -11.07 24.23
N GLY A 373 7.78 -11.42 23.82
CA GLY A 373 6.65 -11.62 24.73
C GLY A 373 6.16 -10.33 25.38
N VAL A 374 6.36 -9.17 24.74
CA VAL A 374 5.75 -7.90 25.15
C VAL A 374 4.26 -7.97 24.86
N GLY A 375 3.42 -7.51 25.78
CA GLY A 375 1.99 -7.45 25.61
C GLY A 375 1.57 -6.45 24.52
N ARG A 376 0.27 -6.14 24.45
CA ARG A 376 -0.30 -5.36 23.34
C ARG A 376 -0.61 -3.91 23.70
N THR A 377 -0.63 -3.55 24.99
CA THR A 377 -1.00 -2.22 25.47
C THR A 377 0.21 -1.28 25.52
N PHE A 378 -0.03 0.03 25.53
CA PHE A 378 1.04 1.00 25.73
C PHE A 378 1.81 0.75 27.04
N GLU A 379 1.12 0.33 28.09
CA GLU A 379 1.73 0.00 29.40
C GLU A 379 2.75 -1.13 29.26
N ASP A 380 2.45 -2.16 28.45
CA ASP A 380 3.37 -3.28 28.21
C ASP A 380 4.69 -2.86 27.56
N TYR A 381 4.69 -1.75 26.84
CA TYR A 381 5.88 -1.17 26.18
C TYR A 381 6.68 -0.22 27.09
N SER A 382 6.20 0.10 28.31
CA SER A 382 6.83 1.06 29.21
C SER A 382 8.25 0.65 29.57
N GLY A 383 9.20 1.60 29.38
CA GLY A 383 10.61 1.44 29.72
C GLY A 383 11.40 0.47 28.84
N LEU A 384 10.83 -0.05 27.75
CA LEU A 384 11.47 -1.04 26.88
C LEU A 384 12.80 -0.54 26.28
N ALA A 385 12.98 0.78 26.14
CA ALA A 385 14.22 1.38 25.66
C ALA A 385 15.42 1.10 26.55
N ARG A 386 15.23 0.82 27.85
CA ARG A 386 16.34 0.42 28.76
C ARG A 386 16.92 -0.95 28.39
N GLN A 387 16.13 -1.83 27.77
CA GLN A 387 16.49 -3.23 27.46
C GLN A 387 16.85 -3.41 25.98
N ALA A 388 16.22 -2.64 25.07
CA ALA A 388 16.42 -2.69 23.61
C ALA A 388 16.53 -1.28 23.00
N PRO A 389 17.54 -0.46 23.37
CA PRO A 389 17.59 0.96 23.00
C PRO A 389 17.64 1.18 21.48
N VAL A 390 18.35 0.36 20.73
CA VAL A 390 18.48 0.51 19.27
C VAL A 390 17.17 0.23 18.56
N ALA A 391 16.46 -0.83 18.94
CA ALA A 391 15.15 -1.13 18.35
C ALA A 391 14.11 -0.05 18.72
N CYS A 392 14.12 0.41 19.98
CA CYS A 392 13.22 1.49 20.42
C CYS A 392 13.56 2.84 19.76
N ALA A 393 14.84 3.10 19.43
CA ALA A 393 15.21 4.25 18.61
C ALA A 393 14.66 4.14 17.18
N ALA A 394 14.72 2.95 16.57
CA ALA A 394 14.08 2.71 15.28
C ALA A 394 12.56 2.96 15.34
N MET A 395 11.88 2.47 16.40
CA MET A 395 10.45 2.74 16.58
C MET A 395 10.15 4.24 16.78
N ALA A 396 10.99 4.96 17.51
CA ALA A 396 10.85 6.41 17.65
C ALA A 396 11.01 7.15 16.29
N VAL A 397 11.94 6.71 15.44
CA VAL A 397 12.08 7.20 14.06
C VAL A 397 10.78 7.00 13.28
N PHE A 398 10.17 5.81 13.35
CA PHE A 398 8.90 5.54 12.67
C PHE A 398 7.77 6.43 13.21
N MET A 399 7.64 6.54 14.52
CA MET A 399 6.57 7.34 15.15
C MET A 399 6.70 8.83 14.81
N PHE A 400 7.89 9.40 14.87
CA PHE A 400 8.10 10.79 14.51
C PHE A 400 7.97 11.04 13.01
N SER A 401 8.38 10.08 12.17
CA SER A 401 8.16 10.17 10.72
C SER A 401 6.67 10.11 10.37
N LEU A 402 5.91 9.16 10.95
CA LEU A 402 4.46 9.05 10.78
C LEU A 402 3.71 10.29 11.29
N ALA A 403 4.15 10.86 12.42
CA ALA A 403 3.61 12.12 12.94
C ALA A 403 3.85 13.30 12.00
N GLY A 404 4.95 13.27 11.23
CA GLY A 404 5.38 14.37 10.38
C GLY A 404 6.28 15.35 11.13
N PHE A 405 7.29 14.85 11.84
CA PHE A 405 8.32 15.70 12.44
C PHE A 405 9.36 16.11 11.39
N PRO A 406 9.80 17.40 11.34
CA PRO A 406 10.58 17.95 10.21
C PRO A 406 11.89 17.24 9.86
N LEU A 407 12.47 16.49 10.78
CA LEU A 407 13.73 15.76 10.58
C LEU A 407 13.57 14.43 9.81
N PHE A 408 12.36 14.08 9.37
CA PHE A 408 12.07 12.79 8.73
C PHE A 408 11.28 12.95 7.44
N GLY A 409 11.41 11.97 6.54
CA GLY A 409 10.75 11.96 5.23
C GLY A 409 9.22 12.08 5.28
N GLY A 410 8.60 11.61 6.38
CA GLY A 410 7.16 11.71 6.57
C GLY A 410 6.63 13.14 6.68
N PHE A 411 7.41 14.07 7.24
CA PHE A 411 7.07 15.49 7.21
C PHE A 411 7.09 16.04 5.78
N TRP A 412 8.17 15.78 5.05
CA TRP A 412 8.34 16.35 3.71
C TRP A 412 7.31 15.79 2.71
N SER A 413 6.95 14.54 2.83
CA SER A 413 5.87 13.98 1.99
C SER A 413 4.49 14.58 2.33
N LYS A 414 4.19 14.83 3.61
CA LYS A 414 2.97 15.55 4.01
C LYS A 414 3.00 17.01 3.61
N TYR A 415 4.17 17.65 3.70
CA TYR A 415 4.35 19.02 3.26
C TYR A 415 4.12 19.18 1.75
N LEU A 416 4.62 18.23 0.96
CA LEU A 416 4.36 18.18 -0.49
C LEU A 416 2.86 18.01 -0.78
N LEU A 417 2.17 17.12 -0.07
CA LEU A 417 0.71 16.97 -0.17
C LEU A 417 -0.03 18.25 0.20
N TYR A 418 0.41 18.93 1.26
CA TYR A 418 -0.20 20.18 1.71
C TYR A 418 -0.02 21.29 0.67
N THR A 419 1.21 21.49 0.17
CA THR A 419 1.48 22.53 -0.84
C THR A 419 0.74 22.29 -2.15
N ALA A 420 0.68 21.03 -2.63
CA ALA A 420 -0.07 20.67 -3.80
C ALA A 420 -1.60 20.87 -3.62
N ALA A 421 -2.13 20.54 -2.43
CA ALA A 421 -3.54 20.80 -2.13
C ALA A 421 -3.88 22.30 -2.06
N ILE A 422 -2.95 23.15 -1.58
CA ILE A 422 -3.10 24.63 -1.60
C ILE A 422 -3.04 25.16 -3.03
N GLU A 423 -2.15 24.64 -3.86
CA GLU A 423 -2.07 24.98 -5.28
C GLU A 423 -3.38 24.64 -5.99
N ALA A 424 -3.89 23.42 -5.80
CA ALA A 424 -5.17 22.97 -6.32
C ALA A 424 -6.37 23.80 -5.83
N ALA A 425 -6.26 24.46 -4.68
CA ALA A 425 -7.31 25.31 -4.14
C ALA A 425 -7.56 26.61 -4.98
N ALA A 426 -6.63 26.96 -5.87
CA ALA A 426 -6.85 28.06 -6.82
C ALA A 426 -8.00 27.77 -7.78
N ASP A 427 -8.16 26.52 -8.19
CA ASP A 427 -9.20 26.09 -9.13
C ASP A 427 -10.43 25.50 -8.40
N ASN A 428 -10.20 24.80 -7.29
CA ASN A 428 -11.25 24.16 -6.49
C ASN A 428 -11.10 24.51 -4.99
N ALA A 429 -11.89 25.45 -4.51
CA ALA A 429 -11.85 25.93 -3.12
C ALA A 429 -12.05 24.81 -2.05
N ALA A 430 -12.67 23.68 -2.41
CA ALA A 430 -12.77 22.54 -1.49
C ALA A 430 -11.42 21.96 -1.12
N MET A 431 -10.40 22.09 -1.96
CA MET A 431 -9.04 21.64 -1.68
C MET A 431 -8.40 22.42 -0.51
N LEU A 432 -8.85 23.64 -0.24
CA LEU A 432 -8.45 24.38 0.97
C LEU A 432 -8.97 23.70 2.25
N VAL A 433 -10.20 23.19 2.20
CA VAL A 433 -10.79 22.43 3.32
C VAL A 433 -10.03 21.10 3.52
N VAL A 434 -9.67 20.44 2.42
CA VAL A 434 -8.86 19.21 2.45
C VAL A 434 -7.48 19.49 3.05
N ALA A 435 -6.81 20.56 2.64
CA ALA A 435 -5.52 20.99 3.20
C ALA A 435 -5.63 21.29 4.71
N GLY A 436 -6.68 22.01 5.12
CA GLY A 436 -6.97 22.28 6.53
C GLY A 436 -7.20 20.99 7.33
N ALA A 437 -7.98 20.06 6.79
CA ALA A 437 -8.21 18.75 7.39
C ALA A 437 -6.89 17.95 7.53
N LEU A 438 -6.01 17.98 6.52
CA LEU A 438 -4.68 17.34 6.58
C LEU A 438 -3.85 17.87 7.76
N VAL A 439 -3.80 19.20 7.93
CA VAL A 439 -3.03 19.84 9.03
C VAL A 439 -3.60 19.45 10.39
N VAL A 440 -4.92 19.55 10.59
CA VAL A 440 -5.57 19.22 11.87
C VAL A 440 -5.35 17.74 12.21
N ASN A 441 -5.55 16.85 11.26
CA ASN A 441 -5.37 15.40 11.45
C ASN A 441 -3.90 15.02 11.66
N SER A 442 -2.96 15.69 10.99
CA SER A 442 -1.53 15.50 11.23
C SER A 442 -1.12 15.95 12.63
N ALA A 443 -1.64 17.08 13.11
CA ALA A 443 -1.42 17.54 14.48
C ALA A 443 -1.97 16.56 15.52
N LEU A 444 -3.19 16.03 15.29
CA LEU A 444 -3.77 15.01 16.17
C LEU A 444 -2.91 13.73 16.18
N SER A 445 -2.34 13.36 15.04
CA SER A 445 -1.50 12.15 14.95
C SER A 445 -0.25 12.22 15.83
N LEU A 446 0.33 13.40 16.03
CA LEU A 446 1.46 13.62 16.92
C LEU A 446 1.13 13.20 18.38
N TYR A 447 -0.11 13.37 18.82
CA TYR A 447 -0.54 12.99 20.17
C TYR A 447 -0.38 11.48 20.40
N TYR A 448 -0.98 10.63 19.56
CA TYR A 448 -0.97 9.20 19.82
C TYR A 448 0.36 8.53 19.48
N TYR A 449 1.13 9.06 18.53
CA TYR A 449 2.49 8.56 18.26
C TYR A 449 3.46 8.92 19.40
N SER A 450 3.35 10.13 19.96
CA SER A 450 4.20 10.51 21.08
C SER A 450 3.84 9.75 22.37
N ARG A 451 2.59 9.27 22.55
CA ARG A 451 2.25 8.35 23.65
C ARG A 451 3.12 7.09 23.63
N LEU A 452 3.32 6.48 22.45
CA LEU A 452 4.16 5.29 22.35
C LEU A 452 5.63 5.60 22.61
N VAL A 453 6.14 6.71 22.06
CA VAL A 453 7.52 7.15 22.33
C VAL A 453 7.72 7.43 23.82
N LYS A 454 6.74 8.08 24.46
CA LYS A 454 6.76 8.33 25.91
C LYS A 454 6.81 7.01 26.70
N ALA A 455 5.97 6.03 26.36
CA ALA A 455 5.97 4.72 27.01
C ALA A 455 7.35 4.04 26.86
N LEU A 456 7.90 3.99 25.66
CA LEU A 456 9.20 3.34 25.40
C LEU A 456 10.37 3.96 26.18
N TRP A 457 10.44 5.31 26.27
CA TRP A 457 11.64 6.02 26.70
C TRP A 457 11.54 6.71 28.06
N ILE A 458 10.36 7.10 28.52
CA ILE A 458 10.17 7.98 29.68
C ILE A 458 9.54 7.20 30.85
N GLU A 459 8.60 6.32 30.59
CA GLU A 459 7.92 5.55 31.63
C GLU A 459 8.81 4.46 32.21
N ASP A 460 8.57 4.10 33.48
CA ASP A 460 9.32 3.05 34.12
C ASP A 460 8.91 1.67 33.63
N PRO A 461 9.85 0.71 33.54
CA PRO A 461 9.56 -0.65 33.11
C PRO A 461 8.55 -1.33 34.02
N VAL A 462 7.50 -1.91 33.44
CA VAL A 462 6.52 -2.72 34.17
C VAL A 462 7.12 -4.08 34.56
N LEU A 463 8.03 -4.61 33.76
CA LEU A 463 8.73 -5.87 33.99
C LEU A 463 10.23 -5.64 33.85
N ASP A 464 10.97 -6.05 34.90
CA ASP A 464 12.43 -6.13 34.83
C ASP A 464 12.80 -7.37 34.00
N ARG A 465 13.26 -7.14 32.78
CA ARG A 465 13.67 -8.20 31.83
C ARG A 465 15.17 -8.13 31.65
N ASP A 466 15.82 -9.27 31.56
CA ASP A 466 17.20 -9.37 31.08
C ASP A 466 17.35 -8.79 29.66
N ARG A 467 18.58 -8.64 29.20
CA ARG A 467 18.83 -8.19 27.81
C ARG A 467 18.04 -9.03 26.82
N LEU A 468 17.22 -8.36 26.00
CA LEU A 468 16.35 -9.01 25.04
C LEU A 468 17.17 -9.60 23.87
N ALA A 469 16.74 -10.76 23.39
CA ALA A 469 17.37 -11.43 22.26
C ALA A 469 17.25 -10.56 21.00
N GLN A 470 18.25 -10.66 20.11
CA GLN A 470 18.28 -9.96 18.84
C GLN A 470 18.11 -10.98 17.69
N PRO A 471 16.87 -11.36 17.34
CA PRO A 471 16.62 -12.25 16.20
C PRO A 471 17.11 -11.57 14.92
N THR A 472 18.01 -12.23 14.20
CA THR A 472 18.83 -11.59 13.16
C THR A 472 17.98 -11.00 12.02
N GLY A 473 17.05 -11.77 11.49
CA GLY A 473 16.21 -11.33 10.34
C GLY A 473 15.22 -10.24 10.74
N LEU A 474 14.45 -10.48 11.81
CA LEU A 474 13.44 -9.53 12.29
C LEU A 474 14.08 -8.21 12.75
N TYR A 475 15.20 -8.30 13.50
CA TYR A 475 15.94 -7.13 13.96
C TYR A 475 16.56 -6.35 12.76
N ALA A 476 17.17 -7.06 11.82
CA ALA A 476 17.73 -6.45 10.61
C ALA A 476 16.67 -5.74 9.77
N ALA A 477 15.49 -6.34 9.60
CA ALA A 477 14.39 -5.73 8.85
C ALA A 477 13.89 -4.43 9.51
N VAL A 478 13.74 -4.39 10.84
CA VAL A 478 13.38 -3.18 11.60
C VAL A 478 14.43 -2.09 11.41
N ILE A 479 15.71 -2.42 11.56
CA ILE A 479 16.81 -1.44 11.40
C ILE A 479 16.91 -0.97 9.95
N ALA A 480 16.81 -1.87 8.96
CA ALA A 480 16.82 -1.50 7.56
C ALA A 480 15.68 -0.52 7.21
N ALA A 481 14.46 -0.80 7.68
CA ALA A 481 13.32 0.10 7.49
C ALA A 481 13.57 1.49 8.13
N ALA A 482 14.16 1.54 9.33
CA ALA A 482 14.51 2.80 9.99
C ALA A 482 15.59 3.58 9.23
N VAL A 483 16.64 2.90 8.79
CA VAL A 483 17.71 3.50 7.99
C VAL A 483 17.16 4.05 6.67
N ILE A 484 16.33 3.30 5.96
CA ILE A 484 15.70 3.77 4.71
C ILE A 484 14.80 4.98 5.01
N THR A 485 13.99 4.96 6.07
CA THR A 485 13.13 6.08 6.47
C THR A 485 13.95 7.37 6.72
N VAL A 486 15.15 7.26 7.28
CA VAL A 486 16.05 8.40 7.48
C VAL A 486 16.74 8.82 6.17
N LEU A 487 17.20 7.84 5.37
CA LEU A 487 17.91 8.09 4.10
C LEU A 487 17.01 8.68 3.01
N ILE A 488 15.70 8.51 3.09
CA ILE A 488 14.76 9.19 2.19
C ILE A 488 14.92 10.72 2.29
N LEU A 489 15.30 11.26 3.45
CA LEU A 489 15.43 12.71 3.61
C LEU A 489 16.51 13.32 2.68
N PRO A 490 17.78 12.87 2.69
CA PRO A 490 18.78 13.37 1.76
C PRO A 490 18.52 12.99 0.29
N ALA A 491 17.70 11.95 0.04
CA ALA A 491 17.31 11.49 -1.29
C ALA A 491 15.89 11.99 -1.68
N PHE A 492 15.33 12.97 -0.95
CA PHE A 492 13.93 13.36 -1.11
C PHE A 492 13.64 13.88 -2.52
N ASP A 493 14.43 14.85 -3.00
CA ASP A 493 14.19 15.49 -4.30
C ASP A 493 14.19 14.51 -5.49
N PRO A 494 15.19 13.62 -5.67
CA PRO A 494 15.16 12.67 -6.77
C PRO A 494 13.98 11.68 -6.67
N ILE A 495 13.56 11.29 -5.46
CA ILE A 495 12.43 10.38 -5.27
C ILE A 495 11.10 11.12 -5.51
N ALA A 496 10.97 12.35 -5.03
CA ALA A 496 9.78 13.18 -5.26
C ALA A 496 9.62 13.49 -6.76
N ASN A 497 10.72 13.83 -7.46
CA ASN A 497 10.68 14.05 -8.89
C ASN A 497 10.25 12.79 -9.65
N ALA A 498 10.73 11.61 -9.28
CA ALA A 498 10.27 10.36 -9.88
C ALA A 498 8.76 10.11 -9.69
N ALA A 499 8.21 10.48 -8.53
CA ALA A 499 6.77 10.40 -8.26
C ALA A 499 5.98 11.42 -9.11
N LEU A 500 6.45 12.67 -9.19
CA LEU A 500 5.84 13.72 -9.99
C LEU A 500 5.88 13.40 -11.50
N GLU A 501 7.02 12.91 -11.99
CA GLU A 501 7.15 12.49 -13.39
C GLU A 501 6.25 11.29 -13.73
N ALA A 502 6.09 10.34 -12.80
CA ALA A 502 5.19 9.20 -12.98
C ALA A 502 3.71 9.64 -12.95
N ALA A 503 3.36 10.63 -12.14
CA ALA A 503 2.02 11.23 -12.11
C ALA A 503 1.74 12.00 -13.42
N ALA A 504 2.64 12.88 -13.83
CA ALA A 504 2.51 13.68 -15.05
C ALA A 504 2.41 12.82 -16.34
N ALA A 505 2.88 11.58 -16.31
CA ALA A 505 2.80 10.68 -17.45
C ALA A 505 1.39 10.12 -17.70
N ILE A 506 0.48 10.17 -16.71
CA ILE A 506 -0.87 9.59 -16.79
C ILE A 506 -1.99 10.59 -16.47
N VAL A 507 -1.66 11.74 -15.91
CA VAL A 507 -2.62 12.84 -15.75
C VAL A 507 -2.78 13.50 -17.11
N PRO A 508 -4.03 13.67 -17.61
CA PRO A 508 -4.32 14.25 -18.93
C PRO A 508 -3.87 15.70 -19.04
#